data_4620731cf18bc3d42ce4096133c69391
#
_entry.id   4620731cf18bc3d42ce4096133c69391
#
_cell.length_a   1.000
_cell.length_b   1.000
_cell.length_c   1.000
_cell.angle_alpha   90.00
_cell.angle_beta   90.00
_cell.angle_gamma   90.00
#
_symmetry.space_group_name_H-M   'P 1'
#
loop_
_entity.id
_entity.type
_entity.pdbx_description
1 polymer ?
#
loop_
_entity_poly.entity_id
_entity_poly.type
_entity_poly.pdbx_seq_one_letter_code
_entity_poly.pdbx_strand_id
1 'polypeptide(L)'
;MIFRVEELSIAINNGMDDIRRTLTLLEARQELQLDRLSYKLGDLDPVLSQENVAAHYNKLARNYVKRYNAGEGDDDFNQAGAYLHNMLFAQFQAPKSSNRPTDSSLALIESRWDSWDNFRKEFEREAMSIQGSGWVYMSRSGDIKTIRNHQIRRDIALLIDWWEHAWYMDYGPDKASYLNNIWRIIDWSVVNSRL
;
A
#
# COMPACT_ATOMS: atom_id res chain seq x y z
N MET A 1 24.15 -10.89 59.23
CA MET A 1 23.33 -9.78 58.62
C MET A 1 23.82 -9.35 57.19
N ILE A 2 25.03 -9.73 56.81
CA ILE A 2 25.63 -9.40 55.50
C ILE A 2 25.00 -10.24 54.34
N PHE A 3 24.66 -11.50 54.59
CA PHE A 3 24.04 -12.39 53.56
C PHE A 3 22.70 -11.88 53.01
N ARG A 4 21.89 -11.15 53.76
CA ARG A 4 20.58 -10.64 53.32
C ARG A 4 20.69 -9.47 52.30
N VAL A 5 21.79 -8.75 52.30
CA VAL A 5 21.98 -7.58 51.40
C VAL A 5 22.39 -8.11 50.00
N GLU A 6 23.22 -9.14 49.95
CA GLU A 6 23.65 -9.76 48.67
C GLU A 6 22.46 -10.52 48.02
N GLU A 7 21.67 -11.24 48.78
CA GLU A 7 20.46 -11.92 48.25
C GLU A 7 19.42 -10.92 47.72
N LEU A 8 19.23 -9.81 48.40
CA LEU A 8 18.36 -8.72 47.93
C LEU A 8 18.91 -8.04 46.67
N SER A 9 20.22 -7.84 46.61
CA SER A 9 20.87 -7.26 45.41
C SER A 9 20.74 -8.15 44.21
N ILE A 10 20.91 -9.47 44.36
CA ILE A 10 20.72 -10.47 43.27
C ILE A 10 19.26 -10.54 42.84
N ALA A 11 18.31 -10.51 43.76
CA ALA A 11 16.89 -10.53 43.44
C ALA A 11 16.43 -9.27 42.69
N ILE A 12 16.96 -8.10 43.07
CA ILE A 12 16.68 -6.83 42.38
C ILE A 12 17.28 -6.84 40.96
N ASN A 13 18.53 -7.29 40.80
CA ASN A 13 19.15 -7.38 39.49
C ASN A 13 18.43 -8.35 38.55
N ASN A 14 18.02 -9.52 39.04
CA ASN A 14 17.22 -10.49 38.26
C ASN A 14 15.87 -9.87 37.86
N GLY A 15 15.19 -9.17 38.77
CA GLY A 15 13.95 -8.46 38.47
C GLY A 15 14.12 -7.33 37.42
N MET A 16 15.24 -6.61 37.49
CA MET A 16 15.57 -5.59 36.49
C MET A 16 15.89 -6.17 35.12
N ASP A 17 16.56 -7.30 35.06
CA ASP A 17 16.86 -7.99 33.81
C ASP A 17 15.59 -8.61 33.19
N ASP A 18 14.67 -9.13 33.97
CA ASP A 18 13.37 -9.60 33.51
C ASP A 18 12.49 -8.45 32.99
N ILE A 19 12.53 -7.28 33.65
CA ILE A 19 11.84 -6.08 33.20
C ILE A 19 12.45 -5.57 31.88
N ARG A 20 13.78 -5.52 31.77
CA ARG A 20 14.46 -5.14 30.53
C ARG A 20 14.13 -6.09 29.40
N ARG A 21 14.15 -7.40 29.64
CA ARG A 21 13.81 -8.43 28.68
C ARG A 21 12.34 -8.32 28.22
N THR A 22 11.43 -8.04 29.15
CA THR A 22 10.02 -7.81 28.86
C THR A 22 9.82 -6.53 28.05
N LEU A 23 10.50 -5.44 28.37
CA LEU A 23 10.49 -4.19 27.60
C LEU A 23 11.05 -4.42 26.19
N THR A 24 12.17 -5.12 26.06
CA THR A 24 12.74 -5.47 24.74
C THR A 24 11.79 -6.34 23.91
N LEU A 25 11.04 -7.24 24.54
CA LEU A 25 10.03 -8.05 23.85
C LEU A 25 8.77 -7.25 23.47
N LEU A 26 8.39 -6.27 24.30
CA LEU A 26 7.28 -5.33 24.01
C LEU A 26 7.67 -4.31 22.94
N GLU A 27 8.94 -3.96 22.88
CA GLU A 27 9.53 -3.07 21.86
C GLU A 27 9.96 -3.84 20.60
N ALA A 28 9.82 -5.17 20.56
CA ALA A 28 10.11 -5.98 19.38
C ALA A 28 9.20 -5.52 18.25
N ARG A 29 9.75 -4.69 17.37
CA ARG A 29 9.09 -4.16 16.19
C ARG A 29 8.60 -5.33 15.34
N GLN A 30 7.30 -5.34 15.04
CA GLN A 30 6.76 -6.33 14.11
C GLN A 30 7.41 -6.10 12.74
N GLU A 31 8.18 -7.08 12.26
CA GLU A 31 8.78 -7.00 10.93
C GLU A 31 7.70 -6.92 9.85
N LEU A 32 7.89 -5.98 8.94
CA LEU A 32 7.09 -5.89 7.72
C LEU A 32 7.65 -6.81 6.67
N GLN A 33 6.78 -7.24 5.77
CA GLN A 33 7.13 -8.01 4.59
C GLN A 33 6.45 -7.41 3.36
N LEU A 34 7.12 -7.51 2.22
CA LEU A 34 6.50 -7.23 0.94
C LEU A 34 5.89 -8.53 0.41
N ASP A 35 4.58 -8.51 0.18
CA ASP A 35 3.82 -9.66 -0.30
C ASP A 35 4.31 -10.06 -1.69
N ARG A 36 4.29 -11.36 -1.98
CA ARG A 36 4.67 -11.87 -3.30
C ARG A 36 3.63 -11.46 -4.33
N LEU A 37 4.10 -11.05 -5.51
CA LEU A 37 3.21 -10.82 -6.65
C LEU A 37 2.51 -12.13 -7.05
N SER A 38 1.23 -12.05 -7.37
CA SER A 38 0.43 -13.15 -7.92
C SER A 38 0.66 -13.35 -9.44
N TYR A 39 1.45 -12.46 -10.06
CA TYR A 39 1.77 -12.40 -11.48
C TYR A 39 3.27 -12.18 -11.68
N LYS A 40 3.78 -12.40 -12.90
CA LYS A 40 5.17 -12.13 -13.25
C LYS A 40 5.36 -10.63 -13.56
N LEU A 41 6.58 -10.13 -13.42
CA LEU A 41 6.90 -8.72 -13.64
C LEU A 41 6.45 -8.18 -15.01
N GLY A 42 6.48 -9.01 -16.05
CA GLY A 42 6.08 -8.63 -17.41
C GLY A 42 4.60 -8.87 -17.74
N ASP A 43 3.82 -9.47 -16.84
CA ASP A 43 2.42 -9.83 -17.12
C ASP A 43 1.47 -8.61 -17.18
N LEU A 44 1.93 -7.43 -16.77
CA LEU A 44 1.13 -6.20 -16.81
C LEU A 44 1.33 -5.37 -18.10
N ASP A 45 2.25 -5.82 -18.98
CA ASP A 45 2.45 -5.19 -20.29
C ASP A 45 1.17 -5.29 -21.16
N PRO A 46 0.82 -4.27 -21.93
CA PRO A 46 1.49 -2.98 -22.17
C PRO A 46 1.04 -1.84 -21.23
N VAL A 47 0.38 -2.12 -20.14
CA VAL A 47 -0.09 -1.07 -19.19
C VAL A 47 1.04 -0.59 -18.30
N LEU A 48 1.81 -1.51 -17.75
CA LEU A 48 3.05 -1.24 -17.02
C LEU A 48 4.14 -2.16 -17.56
N SER A 49 5.26 -1.60 -17.98
CA SER A 49 6.39 -2.38 -18.48
C SER A 49 7.01 -3.23 -17.39
N GLN A 50 7.68 -4.31 -17.80
CA GLN A 50 8.45 -5.16 -16.87
C GLN A 50 9.47 -4.36 -16.09
N GLU A 51 10.12 -3.38 -16.71
CA GLU A 51 11.12 -2.50 -16.10
C GLU A 51 10.50 -1.62 -15.01
N ASN A 52 9.31 -1.04 -15.29
CA ASN A 52 8.58 -0.25 -14.31
C ASN A 52 8.18 -1.10 -13.10
N VAL A 53 7.51 -2.23 -13.34
CA VAL A 53 7.08 -3.14 -12.25
C VAL A 53 8.28 -3.63 -11.44
N ALA A 54 9.40 -3.97 -12.09
CA ALA A 54 10.62 -4.40 -11.40
C ALA A 54 11.22 -3.27 -10.55
N ALA A 55 11.28 -2.04 -11.05
CA ALA A 55 11.78 -0.88 -10.30
C ALA A 55 10.85 -0.56 -9.12
N HIS A 56 9.55 -0.51 -9.37
CA HIS A 56 8.53 -0.16 -8.39
C HIS A 56 8.47 -1.22 -7.24
N TYR A 57 8.39 -2.51 -7.59
CA TYR A 57 8.27 -3.59 -6.61
C TYR A 57 9.61 -3.94 -5.94
N ASN A 58 10.66 -4.27 -6.74
CA ASN A 58 11.91 -4.79 -6.19
C ASN A 58 12.81 -3.73 -5.56
N LYS A 59 12.68 -2.45 -5.96
CA LYS A 59 13.51 -1.36 -5.43
C LYS A 59 12.71 -0.48 -4.47
N LEU A 60 11.65 0.19 -4.94
CA LEU A 60 10.94 1.20 -4.16
C LEU A 60 10.13 0.58 -3.02
N ALA A 61 9.19 -0.31 -3.32
CA ALA A 61 8.34 -0.92 -2.29
C ALA A 61 9.15 -1.75 -1.29
N ARG A 62 10.12 -2.52 -1.80
CA ARG A 62 11.05 -3.29 -0.94
C ARG A 62 11.90 -2.40 -0.04
N ASN A 63 12.25 -1.19 -0.48
CA ASN A 63 13.05 -0.27 0.32
C ASN A 63 12.27 0.28 1.52
N TYR A 64 10.96 0.52 1.40
CA TYR A 64 10.13 0.89 2.57
C TYR A 64 10.15 -0.19 3.64
N VAL A 65 9.97 -1.45 3.24
CA VAL A 65 10.06 -2.61 4.15
C VAL A 65 11.44 -2.69 4.80
N LYS A 66 12.51 -2.61 4.01
CA LYS A 66 13.89 -2.67 4.50
C LYS A 66 14.19 -1.57 5.52
N ARG A 67 13.84 -0.32 5.19
CA ARG A 67 14.09 0.82 6.07
C ARG A 67 13.28 0.74 7.37
N TYR A 68 12.01 0.37 7.28
CA TYR A 68 11.21 0.16 8.48
C TYR A 68 11.83 -0.90 9.39
N ASN A 69 12.17 -2.08 8.87
CA ASN A 69 12.73 -3.18 9.67
C ASN A 69 14.10 -2.84 10.26
N ALA A 70 14.89 -2.01 9.56
CA ALA A 70 16.17 -1.52 10.05
C ALA A 70 16.06 -0.33 11.03
N GLY A 71 14.88 0.24 11.25
CA GLY A 71 14.71 1.45 12.05
C GLY A 71 15.32 2.70 11.41
N GLU A 72 15.35 2.75 10.08
CA GLU A 72 15.94 3.85 9.31
C GLU A 72 14.88 4.84 8.82
N GLY A 73 15.08 6.11 9.11
CA GLY A 73 14.22 7.21 8.67
C GLY A 73 12.92 7.30 9.46
N ASP A 74 11.86 7.75 8.80
CA ASP A 74 10.54 7.91 9.40
C ASP A 74 9.77 6.58 9.35
N ASP A 75 9.40 6.08 10.52
CA ASP A 75 8.73 4.78 10.67
C ASP A 75 7.32 4.78 10.10
N ASP A 76 6.54 5.81 10.39
CA ASP A 76 5.16 5.90 9.93
C ASP A 76 5.11 6.00 8.40
N PHE A 77 6.02 6.77 7.82
CA PHE A 77 6.15 6.89 6.37
C PHE A 77 6.55 5.57 5.71
N ASN A 78 7.55 4.88 6.24
CA ASN A 78 8.01 3.60 5.70
C ASN A 78 6.95 2.49 5.88
N GLN A 79 6.30 2.44 7.04
CA GLN A 79 5.21 1.48 7.30
C GLN A 79 4.03 1.71 6.35
N ALA A 80 3.61 2.96 6.19
CA ALA A 80 2.53 3.31 5.28
C ALA A 80 2.90 3.04 3.82
N GLY A 81 4.14 3.33 3.42
CA GLY A 81 4.64 3.01 2.10
C GLY A 81 4.58 1.51 1.80
N ALA A 82 5.08 0.66 2.71
CA ALA A 82 5.00 -0.80 2.58
C ALA A 82 3.55 -1.30 2.50
N TYR A 83 2.67 -0.79 3.37
CA TYR A 83 1.26 -1.16 3.41
C TYR A 83 0.52 -0.81 2.12
N LEU A 84 0.67 0.43 1.63
CA LEU A 84 -0.02 0.89 0.43
C LEU A 84 0.45 0.14 -0.82
N HIS A 85 1.76 -0.17 -0.92
CA HIS A 85 2.29 -0.95 -2.03
C HIS A 85 1.83 -2.41 -2.01
N ASN A 86 1.74 -3.05 -0.83
CA ASN A 86 1.15 -4.39 -0.72
C ASN A 86 -0.31 -4.40 -1.19
N MET A 87 -1.09 -3.38 -0.81
CA MET A 87 -2.47 -3.23 -1.29
C MET A 87 -2.54 -3.00 -2.81
N LEU A 88 -1.66 -2.15 -3.35
CA LEU A 88 -1.61 -1.82 -4.77
C LEU A 88 -1.31 -3.06 -5.62
N PHE A 89 -0.21 -3.73 -5.33
CA PHE A 89 0.23 -4.87 -6.15
C PHE A 89 -0.72 -6.06 -6.06
N ALA A 90 -1.36 -6.28 -4.91
CA ALA A 90 -2.32 -7.37 -4.76
C ALA A 90 -3.54 -7.26 -5.68
N GLN A 91 -3.90 -6.06 -6.13
CA GLN A 91 -5.07 -5.81 -6.97
C GLN A 91 -4.78 -5.78 -8.48
N PHE A 92 -3.58 -6.15 -8.91
CA PHE A 92 -3.23 -6.16 -10.32
C PHE A 92 -3.34 -7.57 -10.93
N GLN A 93 -3.73 -7.61 -12.19
CA GLN A 93 -3.81 -8.80 -13.03
C GLN A 93 -3.37 -8.48 -14.47
N ALA A 94 -3.18 -9.51 -15.29
CA ALA A 94 -2.91 -9.32 -16.71
C ALA A 94 -3.97 -8.43 -17.38
N PRO A 95 -3.58 -7.53 -18.31
CA PRO A 95 -4.47 -6.57 -18.92
C PRO A 95 -5.65 -7.23 -19.66
N LYS A 96 -6.84 -6.66 -19.47
CA LYS A 96 -8.04 -6.99 -20.24
C LYS A 96 -8.44 -5.79 -21.09
N SER A 97 -8.88 -6.03 -22.33
CA SER A 97 -9.32 -4.99 -23.25
C SER A 97 -10.58 -4.26 -22.74
N SER A 98 -11.45 -4.99 -22.07
CA SER A 98 -12.66 -4.47 -21.43
C SER A 98 -12.70 -4.96 -19.98
N ASN A 99 -12.12 -4.20 -19.08
CA ASN A 99 -12.10 -4.50 -17.65
C ASN A 99 -12.97 -3.49 -16.90
N ARG A 100 -13.97 -4.00 -16.18
CA ARG A 100 -14.96 -3.18 -15.46
C ARG A 100 -15.21 -3.78 -14.08
N PRO A 101 -15.71 -2.99 -13.11
CA PRO A 101 -16.15 -3.52 -11.83
C PRO A 101 -17.24 -4.58 -12.01
N THR A 102 -17.28 -5.51 -11.08
CA THR A 102 -18.25 -6.63 -11.03
C THR A 102 -18.83 -6.73 -9.63
N ASP A 103 -19.91 -7.47 -9.48
CA ASP A 103 -20.46 -7.86 -8.19
C ASP A 103 -20.65 -6.68 -7.22
N SER A 104 -20.12 -6.78 -6.00
CA SER A 104 -20.27 -5.76 -4.94
C SER A 104 -19.65 -4.42 -5.32
N SER A 105 -18.52 -4.41 -6.05
CA SER A 105 -17.90 -3.15 -6.49
C SER A 105 -18.74 -2.44 -7.54
N LEU A 106 -19.36 -3.15 -8.47
CA LEU A 106 -20.28 -2.55 -9.45
C LEU A 106 -21.50 -1.97 -8.76
N ALA A 107 -22.16 -2.76 -7.90
CA ALA A 107 -23.35 -2.32 -7.18
C ALA A 107 -23.07 -1.08 -6.30
N LEU A 108 -21.92 -1.05 -5.61
CA LEU A 108 -21.53 0.09 -4.80
C LEU A 108 -21.28 1.33 -5.66
N ILE A 109 -20.55 1.19 -6.77
CA ILE A 109 -20.25 2.29 -7.69
C ILE A 109 -21.55 2.85 -8.29
N GLU A 110 -22.44 2.00 -8.78
CA GLU A 110 -23.73 2.44 -9.34
C GLU A 110 -24.61 3.14 -8.31
N SER A 111 -24.64 2.64 -7.07
CA SER A 111 -25.43 3.26 -6.01
C SER A 111 -24.91 4.64 -5.56
N ARG A 112 -23.61 4.90 -5.70
CA ARG A 112 -22.98 6.15 -5.24
C ARG A 112 -22.75 7.16 -6.35
N TRP A 113 -22.57 6.69 -7.60
CA TRP A 113 -22.11 7.49 -8.74
C TRP A 113 -23.01 7.34 -9.98
N ASP A 114 -24.13 6.64 -9.86
CA ASP A 114 -25.11 6.33 -10.93
C ASP A 114 -24.55 5.44 -12.05
N SER A 115 -23.25 5.46 -12.31
CA SER A 115 -22.62 4.64 -13.34
C SER A 115 -21.11 4.50 -13.13
N TRP A 116 -20.55 3.45 -13.74
CA TRP A 116 -19.10 3.29 -13.85
C TRP A 116 -18.40 4.49 -14.52
N ASP A 117 -18.97 5.03 -15.56
CA ASP A 117 -18.36 6.13 -16.32
C ASP A 117 -18.31 7.42 -15.49
N ASN A 118 -19.35 7.72 -14.69
CA ASN A 118 -19.34 8.84 -13.76
C ASN A 118 -18.30 8.65 -12.65
N PHE A 119 -18.26 7.45 -12.04
CA PHE A 119 -17.26 7.12 -11.04
C PHE A 119 -15.84 7.31 -11.58
N ARG A 120 -15.56 6.73 -12.76
CA ARG A 120 -14.25 6.80 -13.40
C ARG A 120 -13.84 8.25 -13.66
N LYS A 121 -14.73 9.04 -14.23
CA LYS A 121 -14.48 10.47 -14.49
C LYS A 121 -14.16 11.24 -13.21
N GLU A 122 -14.89 10.99 -12.15
CA GLU A 122 -14.66 11.66 -10.87
C GLU A 122 -13.35 11.17 -10.21
N PHE A 123 -13.06 9.87 -10.29
CA PHE A 123 -11.81 9.30 -9.78
C PHE A 123 -10.59 9.89 -10.49
N GLU A 124 -10.66 10.01 -11.81
CA GLU A 124 -9.61 10.63 -12.63
C GLU A 124 -9.45 12.13 -12.30
N ARG A 125 -10.55 12.83 -12.07
CA ARG A 125 -10.54 14.24 -11.65
C ARG A 125 -9.86 14.41 -10.29
N GLU A 126 -10.18 13.55 -9.32
CA GLU A 126 -9.56 13.58 -8.00
C GLU A 126 -8.05 13.24 -8.06
N ALA A 127 -7.66 12.24 -8.87
CA ALA A 127 -6.26 11.93 -9.10
C ALA A 127 -5.50 13.13 -9.67
N MET A 128 -6.03 13.77 -10.71
CA MET A 128 -5.42 14.93 -11.36
C MET A 128 -5.36 16.17 -10.46
N SER A 129 -6.19 16.26 -9.42
CA SER A 129 -6.16 17.35 -8.44
C SER A 129 -4.99 17.25 -7.45
N ILE A 130 -4.37 16.08 -7.32
CA ILE A 130 -3.24 15.88 -6.41
C ILE A 130 -2.02 16.63 -6.90
N GLN A 131 -1.55 17.59 -6.10
CA GLN A 131 -0.30 18.29 -6.33
C GLN A 131 0.84 17.56 -5.61
N GLY A 132 1.83 17.11 -6.37
CA GLY A 132 2.94 16.29 -5.86
C GLY A 132 2.60 14.82 -5.76
N SER A 133 3.13 14.16 -4.74
CA SER A 133 3.02 12.73 -4.55
C SER A 133 1.84 12.34 -3.67
N GLY A 134 1.14 11.30 -4.05
CA GLY A 134 -0.01 10.83 -3.30
C GLY A 134 -0.66 9.58 -3.90
N TRP A 135 -1.86 9.30 -3.44
CA TRP A 135 -2.67 8.17 -3.85
C TRP A 135 -4.12 8.61 -3.98
N VAL A 136 -4.83 8.02 -4.91
CA VAL A 136 -6.29 8.13 -5.00
C VAL A 136 -6.90 6.77 -4.75
N TYR A 137 -8.00 6.72 -4.00
CA TYR A 137 -8.62 5.45 -3.64
C TYR A 137 -10.14 5.56 -3.53
N MET A 138 -10.80 4.43 -3.79
CA MET A 138 -12.19 4.24 -3.42
C MET A 138 -12.23 3.60 -2.03
N SER A 139 -12.96 4.21 -1.10
CA SER A 139 -13.20 3.63 0.22
C SER A 139 -14.23 2.49 0.16
N ARG A 140 -14.32 1.72 1.23
CA ARG A 140 -15.36 0.67 1.37
C ARG A 140 -16.79 1.21 1.35
N SER A 141 -16.96 2.51 1.61
CA SER A 141 -18.26 3.20 1.47
C SER A 141 -18.55 3.73 0.06
N GLY A 142 -17.61 3.52 -0.89
CA GLY A 142 -17.73 4.02 -2.26
C GLY A 142 -17.30 5.47 -2.46
N ASP A 143 -16.80 6.16 -1.42
CA ASP A 143 -16.31 7.53 -1.56
C ASP A 143 -14.93 7.54 -2.21
N ILE A 144 -14.68 8.51 -3.09
CA ILE A 144 -13.35 8.75 -3.67
C ILE A 144 -12.59 9.69 -2.74
N LYS A 145 -11.38 9.30 -2.37
CA LYS A 145 -10.53 10.02 -1.43
C LYS A 145 -9.08 10.03 -1.90
N THR A 146 -8.29 10.95 -1.36
CA THR A 146 -6.86 11.06 -1.64
C THR A 146 -6.01 10.88 -0.38
N ILE A 147 -4.78 10.43 -0.56
CA ILE A 147 -3.76 10.35 0.50
C ILE A 147 -2.55 11.16 0.01
N ARG A 148 -2.10 12.10 0.82
CA ARG A 148 -0.84 12.81 0.56
C ARG A 148 0.33 11.97 1.06
N ASN A 149 1.38 11.87 0.27
CA ASN A 149 2.54 11.05 0.57
C ASN A 149 2.12 9.61 0.93
N HIS A 150 2.56 9.11 2.09
CA HIS A 150 2.18 7.81 2.61
C HIS A 150 1.47 7.96 3.96
N GLN A 151 0.24 7.47 4.03
CA GLN A 151 -0.54 7.40 5.27
C GLN A 151 -1.40 6.14 5.25
N ILE A 152 -1.43 5.38 6.33
CA ILE A 152 -2.27 4.20 6.43
C ILE A 152 -3.74 4.62 6.47
N ARG A 153 -4.55 4.02 5.59
CA ARG A 153 -6.01 4.09 5.59
C ARG A 153 -6.55 2.66 5.60
N ARG A 154 -7.46 2.36 6.52
CA ARG A 154 -7.99 1.00 6.69
C ARG A 154 -9.31 0.76 5.93
N ASP A 155 -9.84 1.79 5.29
CA ASP A 155 -11.08 1.79 4.53
C ASP A 155 -10.89 1.68 3.01
N ILE A 156 -9.70 1.32 2.54
CA ILE A 156 -9.38 1.22 1.12
C ILE A 156 -10.00 -0.04 0.51
N ALA A 157 -10.78 0.12 -0.56
CA ALA A 157 -11.24 -0.97 -1.43
C ALA A 157 -10.41 -1.03 -2.72
N LEU A 158 -10.26 0.09 -3.43
CA LEU A 158 -9.47 0.26 -4.65
C LEU A 158 -8.43 1.34 -4.44
N LEU A 159 -7.19 1.16 -4.90
CA LEU A 159 -6.09 2.09 -4.70
C LEU A 159 -5.31 2.30 -5.99
N ILE A 160 -5.01 3.55 -6.33
CA ILE A 160 -4.12 3.90 -7.45
C ILE A 160 -2.99 4.78 -6.94
N ASP A 161 -1.78 4.41 -7.31
CA ASP A 161 -0.57 5.17 -7.01
C ASP A 161 -0.43 6.38 -7.94
N TRP A 162 -0.26 7.56 -7.34
CA TRP A 162 -0.09 8.83 -8.07
C TRP A 162 1.32 9.41 -7.93
N TRP A 163 2.25 8.66 -7.37
CA TRP A 163 3.67 9.03 -7.37
C TRP A 163 4.26 8.89 -8.76
N GLU A 164 5.20 9.77 -9.13
CA GLU A 164 5.85 9.75 -10.46
C GLU A 164 6.47 8.40 -10.81
N HIS A 165 7.02 7.70 -9.82
CA HIS A 165 7.61 6.38 -10.04
C HIS A 165 6.62 5.30 -10.51
N ALA A 166 5.32 5.49 -10.28
CA ALA A 166 4.31 4.54 -10.72
C ALA A 166 4.05 4.59 -12.23
N TRP A 167 4.29 5.71 -12.87
CA TRP A 167 3.88 5.94 -14.27
C TRP A 167 4.93 6.59 -15.16
N TYR A 168 5.88 7.38 -14.62
CA TYR A 168 6.76 8.22 -15.44
C TYR A 168 7.65 7.41 -16.37
N MET A 169 8.07 6.21 -15.99
CA MET A 169 8.93 5.35 -16.81
C MET A 169 8.25 4.93 -18.13
N ASP A 170 6.94 4.69 -18.09
CA ASP A 170 6.18 4.20 -19.26
C ASP A 170 5.44 5.30 -20.01
N TYR A 171 5.04 6.35 -19.31
CA TYR A 171 4.16 7.40 -19.85
C TYR A 171 4.81 8.78 -19.93
N GLY A 172 6.03 8.95 -19.36
CA GLY A 172 6.64 10.29 -19.27
C GLY A 172 5.71 11.27 -18.56
N PRO A 173 5.49 12.48 -19.09
CA PRO A 173 4.60 13.46 -18.48
C PRO A 173 3.10 13.19 -18.71
N ASP A 174 2.74 12.17 -19.51
CA ASP A 174 1.35 11.88 -19.89
C ASP A 174 0.60 11.07 -18.82
N LYS A 175 0.27 11.73 -17.71
CA LYS A 175 -0.51 11.17 -16.60
C LYS A 175 -1.90 10.68 -17.02
N ALA A 176 -2.49 11.33 -18.02
CA ALA A 176 -3.81 10.98 -18.51
C ALA A 176 -3.83 9.59 -19.14
N SER A 177 -2.82 9.28 -19.95
CA SER A 177 -2.67 7.93 -20.52
C SER A 177 -2.45 6.86 -19.47
N TYR A 178 -1.68 7.14 -18.41
CA TYR A 178 -1.58 6.22 -17.26
C TYR A 178 -2.96 5.93 -16.64
N LEU A 179 -3.73 6.97 -16.29
CA LEU A 179 -5.08 6.81 -15.73
C LEU A 179 -6.02 6.07 -16.68
N ASN A 180 -5.96 6.33 -17.98
CA ASN A 180 -6.79 5.62 -18.96
C ASN A 180 -6.47 4.11 -19.03
N ASN A 181 -5.21 3.74 -18.85
CA ASN A 181 -4.76 2.37 -19.02
C ASN A 181 -4.80 1.54 -17.73
N ILE A 182 -4.60 2.15 -16.55
CA ILE A 182 -4.47 1.41 -15.28
C ILE A 182 -5.71 0.56 -14.97
N TRP A 183 -6.89 0.99 -15.39
CA TRP A 183 -8.13 0.25 -15.21
C TRP A 183 -8.11 -1.14 -15.82
N ARG A 184 -7.32 -1.34 -16.87
CA ARG A 184 -7.22 -2.61 -17.60
C ARG A 184 -6.58 -3.73 -16.78
N ILE A 185 -5.79 -3.38 -15.76
CA ILE A 185 -5.06 -4.34 -14.92
C ILE A 185 -5.65 -4.49 -13.51
N ILE A 186 -6.75 -3.83 -13.19
CA ILE A 186 -7.40 -3.99 -11.89
C ILE A 186 -8.08 -5.36 -11.79
N ASP A 187 -7.73 -6.15 -10.80
CA ASP A 187 -8.48 -7.35 -10.43
C ASP A 187 -9.66 -6.97 -9.52
N TRP A 188 -10.83 -6.87 -10.12
CA TRP A 188 -12.05 -6.51 -9.40
C TRP A 188 -12.48 -7.53 -8.36
N SER A 189 -12.02 -8.79 -8.46
CA SER A 189 -12.28 -9.80 -7.42
C SER A 189 -11.57 -9.45 -6.12
N VAL A 190 -10.36 -8.89 -6.20
CA VAL A 190 -9.62 -8.40 -5.04
C VAL A 190 -10.31 -7.15 -4.46
N VAL A 191 -10.78 -6.22 -5.29
CA VAL A 191 -11.55 -5.06 -4.83
C VAL A 191 -12.82 -5.50 -4.10
N ASN A 192 -13.56 -6.47 -4.67
CA ASN A 192 -14.77 -7.05 -4.07
C ASN A 192 -14.48 -7.69 -2.70
N SER A 193 -13.35 -8.38 -2.55
CA SER A 193 -12.97 -9.02 -1.28
C SER A 193 -12.64 -8.03 -0.15
N ARG A 194 -12.42 -6.76 -0.48
CA ARG A 194 -12.13 -5.68 0.48
C ARG A 194 -13.38 -4.92 0.91
N LEU A 195 -14.50 -5.08 0.21
CA LEU A 195 -15.78 -4.45 0.51
C LEU A 195 -16.53 -5.22 1.59
#